data_387457a3915d68334c62f58322f65a59
#
_entry.id   387457a3915d68334c62f58322f65a59
#
_cell.length_a   1.000
_cell.length_b   1.000
_cell.length_c   1.000
_cell.angle_alpha   90.00
_cell.angle_beta   90.00
_cell.angle_gamma   90.00
#
_symmetry.space_group_name_H-M   'P 1'
#
loop_
_entity.id
_entity.type
_entity.pdbx_description
1 polymer ?
#
loop_
_entity_poly.entity_id
_entity_poly.type
_entity_poly.pdbx_seq_one_letter_code
_entity_poly.pdbx_strand_id
1 'polypeptide(L)'
;MAVPQQNQNPNTPIFIQAFAGVQNTSSAERIGPNAFVVGQNIDIDNDKQVHMRRGRTLKAAGSWHSIWNAGNGGLYGVRNGSLGFVQPDYTHVPIVDVGLDWLSYVEIDRTMYWSSKSAHGKIDLDQNVNSDWGTLNEQGVWWSPVLEPSDTLGQVGGKLLRNPPKAEFMVYHNGRIYLALDKMIWATELFKYDYVDATRTYMMFEDGITGMAVVSDGLYVGTARNAYFLSGEFGKMQRVVTNSNPVIKGTMVPAVLDDYPEHPIHARTAINFATTQGLCVGFDRGIYKNLTQEHFWFPPAESGSATIRQQDGITQFLSVFRHGGTPASGARIGDYVDAEIRRFQGE
;
A
#
# COMPACT_ATOMS: atom_id res chain seq x y z
N MET A 1 36.52 -42.38 1.71
CA MET A 1 36.46 -42.15 3.16
C MET A 1 34.99 -41.97 3.50
N ALA A 2 34.41 -42.90 4.25
CA ALA A 2 33.01 -42.79 4.72
C ALA A 2 32.97 -41.81 5.88
N VAL A 3 32.11 -40.81 5.76
CA VAL A 3 31.83 -39.89 6.88
C VAL A 3 31.13 -40.72 7.96
N PRO A 4 31.61 -40.69 9.23
CA PRO A 4 30.95 -41.44 10.31
C PRO A 4 29.57 -40.83 10.49
N GLN A 5 28.52 -41.65 10.35
CA GLN A 5 27.18 -41.32 10.80
C GLN A 5 27.25 -41.17 12.30
N GLN A 6 27.05 -39.94 12.80
CA GLN A 6 26.80 -39.74 14.23
C GLN A 6 25.51 -40.49 14.56
N ASN A 7 25.63 -41.55 15.35
CA ASN A 7 24.49 -42.21 15.99
C ASN A 7 23.84 -41.18 16.94
N GLN A 8 22.90 -40.44 16.46
CA GLN A 8 22.07 -39.61 17.32
C GLN A 8 21.20 -40.56 18.12
N ASN A 9 21.40 -40.53 19.42
CA ASN A 9 20.54 -41.24 20.38
C ASN A 9 19.10 -40.71 20.15
N PRO A 10 18.13 -41.57 19.75
CA PRO A 10 16.77 -41.14 19.43
C PRO A 10 16.04 -40.46 20.60
N ASN A 11 16.60 -40.50 21.80
CA ASN A 11 16.04 -39.88 23.02
C ASN A 11 16.76 -38.59 23.44
N THR A 12 17.63 -38.01 22.60
CA THR A 12 18.25 -36.74 22.96
C THR A 12 17.22 -35.62 22.78
N PRO A 13 16.83 -34.89 23.85
CA PRO A 13 15.85 -33.82 23.70
C PRO A 13 16.44 -32.68 22.87
N ILE A 14 15.63 -32.20 21.91
CA ILE A 14 15.97 -31.01 21.14
C ILE A 14 15.39 -29.79 21.86
N PHE A 15 16.26 -28.87 22.27
CA PHE A 15 15.87 -27.61 22.89
C PHE A 15 15.85 -26.53 21.81
N ILE A 16 14.67 -25.92 21.56
CA ILE A 16 14.51 -24.80 20.68
C ILE A 16 14.45 -23.54 21.53
N GLN A 17 15.50 -22.74 21.52
CA GLN A 17 15.61 -21.53 22.32
C GLN A 17 15.03 -20.30 21.63
N ALA A 18 14.99 -20.30 20.29
CA ALA A 18 14.52 -19.19 19.49
C ALA A 18 13.91 -19.71 18.20
N PHE A 19 12.76 -19.14 17.83
CA PHE A 19 12.10 -19.49 16.58
C PHE A 19 12.47 -18.51 15.47
N ALA A 20 12.79 -19.04 14.28
CA ALA A 20 13.17 -18.25 13.10
C ALA A 20 11.98 -17.77 12.28
N GLY A 21 10.76 -18.26 12.59
CA GLY A 21 9.56 -17.91 11.82
C GLY A 21 9.14 -18.98 10.81
N VAL A 22 8.32 -18.60 9.86
CA VAL A 22 7.84 -19.48 8.79
C VAL A 22 8.84 -19.51 7.65
N GLN A 23 9.16 -20.70 7.16
CA GLN A 23 10.01 -20.91 5.99
C GLN A 23 9.29 -21.78 4.97
N ASN A 24 9.02 -21.22 3.78
CA ASN A 24 8.35 -21.92 2.68
C ASN A 24 9.16 -21.95 1.38
N THR A 25 10.40 -21.45 1.42
CA THR A 25 11.31 -21.46 0.25
C THR A 25 12.10 -22.75 0.11
N SER A 26 12.09 -23.61 1.12
CA SER A 26 12.76 -24.90 1.16
C SER A 26 11.78 -26.02 1.47
N SER A 27 12.12 -27.26 1.09
CA SER A 27 11.31 -28.42 1.48
C SER A 27 11.33 -28.63 3.00
N ALA A 28 10.23 -29.15 3.56
CA ALA A 28 10.07 -29.36 5.01
C ALA A 28 11.22 -30.15 5.64
N GLU A 29 11.86 -31.05 4.88
CA GLU A 29 12.98 -31.88 5.33
C GLU A 29 14.30 -31.09 5.49
N ARG A 30 14.41 -29.93 4.86
CA ARG A 30 15.60 -29.06 4.89
C ARG A 30 15.46 -27.87 5.82
N ILE A 31 14.28 -27.68 6.40
CA ILE A 31 14.00 -26.61 7.34
C ILE A 31 14.59 -26.99 8.69
N GLY A 32 15.31 -26.06 9.32
CA GLY A 32 15.86 -26.26 10.65
C GLY A 32 14.74 -26.44 11.71
N PRO A 33 15.04 -27.08 12.86
CA PRO A 33 14.04 -27.37 13.87
C PRO A 33 13.45 -26.11 14.53
N ASN A 34 14.05 -24.96 14.32
CA ASN A 34 13.63 -23.65 14.83
C ASN A 34 12.72 -22.86 13.87
N ALA A 35 12.37 -23.41 12.72
CA ALA A 35 11.47 -22.77 11.75
C ALA A 35 10.20 -23.59 11.54
N PHE A 36 9.13 -22.95 11.09
CA PHE A 36 7.85 -23.57 10.81
C PHE A 36 7.62 -23.68 9.31
N VAL A 37 7.05 -24.79 8.87
CA VAL A 37 6.50 -24.91 7.50
C VAL A 37 5.23 -24.06 7.38
N VAL A 38 4.40 -24.09 8.43
CA VAL A 38 3.13 -23.35 8.53
C VAL A 38 2.98 -22.89 9.98
N GLY A 39 2.66 -21.61 10.14
CA GLY A 39 2.32 -21.02 11.43
C GLY A 39 0.91 -20.45 11.37
N GLN A 40 -0.04 -21.02 12.08
CA GLN A 40 -1.42 -20.52 12.15
C GLN A 40 -1.75 -20.02 13.54
N ASN A 41 -2.31 -18.81 13.62
CA ASN A 41 -2.75 -18.20 14.87
C ASN A 41 -1.66 -18.09 15.95
N ILE A 42 -0.42 -17.89 15.51
CA ILE A 42 0.73 -17.70 16.38
C ILE A 42 1.39 -16.36 16.12
N ASP A 43 1.98 -15.80 17.16
CA ASP A 43 2.87 -14.64 17.11
C ASP A 43 4.22 -15.06 17.70
N ILE A 44 5.31 -14.52 17.15
CA ILE A 44 6.66 -14.69 17.70
C ILE A 44 7.06 -13.33 18.29
N ASP A 45 7.47 -13.21 19.51
CA ASP A 45 7.86 -11.96 20.16
C ASP A 45 9.32 -11.54 19.84
N ASN A 46 9.78 -10.44 20.43
CA ASN A 46 11.14 -9.95 20.23
C ASN A 46 12.20 -10.92 20.80
N ASP A 47 11.83 -11.74 21.77
CA ASP A 47 12.69 -12.78 22.34
C ASP A 47 12.65 -14.08 21.52
N LYS A 48 12.03 -14.03 20.35
CA LYS A 48 11.85 -15.17 19.44
C LYS A 48 11.06 -16.34 20.07
N GLN A 49 10.20 -16.02 21.05
CA GLN A 49 9.29 -16.99 21.65
C GLN A 49 7.94 -17.03 20.91
N VAL A 50 7.33 -18.20 20.86
CA VAL A 50 6.05 -18.40 20.18
C VAL A 50 4.92 -18.22 21.17
N HIS A 51 3.96 -17.37 20.82
CA HIS A 51 2.75 -17.14 21.56
C HIS A 51 1.51 -17.38 20.71
N MET A 52 0.40 -17.72 21.33
CA MET A 52 -0.87 -17.68 20.65
C MET A 52 -1.26 -16.24 20.35
N ARG A 53 -1.72 -15.99 19.13
CA ARG A 53 -2.24 -14.67 18.74
C ARG A 53 -3.42 -14.32 19.64
N ARG A 54 -3.43 -13.10 20.16
CA ARG A 54 -4.56 -12.60 20.97
C ARG A 54 -5.86 -12.64 20.17
N GLY A 55 -6.93 -13.09 20.77
CA GLY A 55 -8.26 -13.10 20.18
C GLY A 55 -8.72 -11.70 19.78
N ARG A 56 -9.58 -11.63 18.78
CA ARG A 56 -10.19 -10.39 18.29
C ARG A 56 -11.67 -10.39 18.63
N THR A 57 -12.20 -9.24 19.01
CA THR A 57 -13.62 -9.05 19.27
C THR A 57 -14.22 -8.20 18.15
N LEU A 58 -15.29 -8.66 17.55
CA LEU A 58 -16.06 -7.87 16.57
C LEU A 58 -16.63 -6.63 17.27
N LYS A 59 -16.28 -5.45 16.80
CA LYS A 59 -16.75 -4.17 17.34
C LYS A 59 -17.96 -3.63 16.60
N ALA A 60 -17.97 -3.73 15.26
CA ALA A 60 -19.08 -3.28 14.44
C ALA A 60 -19.35 -4.27 13.32
N ALA A 61 -20.61 -4.71 13.19
CA ALA A 61 -21.06 -5.58 12.12
C ALA A 61 -21.26 -4.76 10.82
N GLY A 62 -21.17 -5.43 9.67
CA GLY A 62 -21.40 -4.84 8.34
C GLY A 62 -20.26 -5.13 7.38
N SER A 63 -20.45 -4.77 6.13
CA SER A 63 -19.40 -4.83 5.12
C SER A 63 -18.54 -3.56 5.21
N TRP A 64 -17.36 -3.67 5.80
CA TRP A 64 -16.43 -2.57 5.99
C TRP A 64 -15.25 -2.69 5.04
N HIS A 65 -14.86 -1.56 4.43
CA HIS A 65 -13.60 -1.44 3.69
C HIS A 65 -13.08 0.00 3.70
N SER A 66 -11.87 0.18 3.18
CA SER A 66 -11.24 1.49 2.98
C SER A 66 -11.25 2.35 4.26
N ILE A 67 -10.88 1.73 5.40
CA ILE A 67 -10.77 2.44 6.67
C ILE A 67 -9.53 3.32 6.65
N TRP A 68 -9.67 4.57 7.05
CA TRP A 68 -8.60 5.55 7.03
C TRP A 68 -8.64 6.48 8.23
N ASN A 69 -7.49 6.80 8.76
CA ASN A 69 -7.33 7.71 9.89
C ASN A 69 -6.86 9.08 9.39
N ALA A 70 -7.66 10.11 9.62
CA ALA A 70 -7.35 11.49 9.26
C ALA A 70 -6.33 12.11 10.23
N GLY A 71 -5.59 13.11 9.77
CA GLY A 71 -4.62 13.85 10.59
C GLY A 71 -5.22 14.57 11.79
N ASN A 72 -6.54 14.80 11.81
CA ASN A 72 -7.28 15.31 12.95
C ASN A 72 -7.62 14.24 14.02
N GLY A 73 -7.21 12.99 13.80
CA GLY A 73 -7.56 11.85 14.65
C GLY A 73 -8.95 11.28 14.37
N GLY A 74 -9.68 11.77 13.36
CA GLY A 74 -10.96 11.23 12.91
C GLY A 74 -10.79 9.93 12.14
N LEU A 75 -11.63 8.94 12.40
CA LEU A 75 -11.66 7.69 11.66
C LEU A 75 -12.76 7.74 10.61
N TYR A 76 -12.41 7.46 9.37
CA TYR A 76 -13.33 7.38 8.25
C TYR A 76 -13.30 5.98 7.64
N GLY A 77 -14.42 5.56 7.05
CA GLY A 77 -14.47 4.26 6.40
C GLY A 77 -15.76 4.06 5.61
N VAL A 78 -15.74 3.11 4.71
CA VAL A 78 -16.93 2.72 3.96
C VAL A 78 -17.61 1.56 4.68
N ARG A 79 -18.90 1.73 4.96
CA ARG A 79 -19.77 0.69 5.49
C ARG A 79 -20.98 0.52 4.58
N ASN A 80 -21.17 -0.70 4.06
CA ASN A 80 -22.29 -1.03 3.17
C ASN A 80 -22.43 -0.08 1.95
N GLY A 81 -21.29 0.37 1.40
CA GLY A 81 -21.23 1.25 0.23
C GLY A 81 -21.34 2.75 0.51
N SER A 82 -21.43 3.16 1.78
CA SER A 82 -21.47 4.58 2.16
C SER A 82 -20.20 4.96 2.92
N LEU A 83 -19.47 5.98 2.45
CA LEU A 83 -18.34 6.59 3.14
C LEU A 83 -18.85 7.49 4.25
N GLY A 84 -18.30 7.34 5.44
CA GLY A 84 -18.72 8.12 6.60
C GLY A 84 -17.66 8.20 7.69
N PHE A 85 -17.98 9.00 8.68
CA PHE A 85 -17.20 9.17 9.90
C PHE A 85 -17.53 8.04 10.89
N VAL A 86 -16.50 7.47 11.50
CA VAL A 86 -16.65 6.39 12.51
C VAL A 86 -16.40 7.00 13.88
N GLN A 87 -17.43 7.01 14.71
CA GLN A 87 -17.37 7.53 16.08
C GLN A 87 -16.55 6.61 17.00
N PRO A 88 -16.10 7.07 18.17
CA PRO A 88 -15.34 6.25 19.12
C PRO A 88 -16.07 5.00 19.62
N ASP A 89 -17.39 4.99 19.58
CA ASP A 89 -18.25 3.84 19.89
C ASP A 89 -18.46 2.88 18.71
N TYR A 90 -17.76 3.13 17.60
CA TYR A 90 -17.87 2.44 16.31
C TYR A 90 -19.19 2.67 15.56
N THR A 91 -19.98 3.67 15.95
CA THR A 91 -21.14 4.11 15.16
C THR A 91 -20.67 4.77 13.87
N HIS A 92 -21.24 4.34 12.74
CA HIS A 92 -20.96 4.92 11.43
C HIS A 92 -21.95 6.02 11.08
N VAL A 93 -21.47 7.22 10.86
CA VAL A 93 -22.25 8.37 10.40
C VAL A 93 -22.01 8.55 8.90
N PRO A 94 -22.95 8.17 8.02
CA PRO A 94 -22.77 8.23 6.59
C PRO A 94 -22.68 9.68 6.09
N ILE A 95 -21.83 9.94 5.11
CA ILE A 95 -21.63 11.26 4.49
C ILE A 95 -22.00 11.21 3.00
N VAL A 96 -21.52 10.19 2.27
CA VAL A 96 -21.75 10.07 0.83
C VAL A 96 -21.75 8.60 0.39
N ASP A 97 -22.62 8.26 -0.56
CA ASP A 97 -22.64 6.93 -1.16
C ASP A 97 -21.56 6.82 -2.24
N VAL A 98 -20.71 5.82 -2.09
CA VAL A 98 -19.51 5.63 -2.94
C VAL A 98 -19.48 4.28 -3.66
N GLY A 99 -20.46 3.41 -3.37
CA GLY A 99 -20.51 2.06 -3.91
C GLY A 99 -19.57 1.09 -3.18
N LEU A 100 -19.18 0.01 -3.87
CA LEU A 100 -18.41 -1.09 -3.28
C LEU A 100 -16.93 -1.09 -3.67
N ASP A 101 -16.51 -0.14 -4.49
CA ASP A 101 -15.12 0.00 -4.91
C ASP A 101 -14.26 0.50 -3.74
N TRP A 102 -13.05 0.02 -3.66
CA TRP A 102 -12.09 0.47 -2.64
C TRP A 102 -11.69 1.91 -2.90
N LEU A 103 -11.61 2.69 -1.83
CA LEU A 103 -11.23 4.09 -1.87
C LEU A 103 -9.75 4.28 -1.52
N SER A 104 -9.14 5.23 -2.18
CA SER A 104 -7.88 5.83 -1.79
C SER A 104 -8.12 7.25 -1.29
N TYR A 105 -7.28 7.69 -0.35
CA TYR A 105 -7.45 8.97 0.34
C TYR A 105 -6.18 9.78 0.35
N VAL A 106 -6.34 11.09 0.26
CA VAL A 106 -5.27 12.08 0.47
C VAL A 106 -5.84 13.23 1.28
N GLU A 107 -5.15 13.64 2.34
CA GLU A 107 -5.50 14.80 3.14
C GLU A 107 -4.56 15.96 2.86
N ILE A 108 -5.15 17.14 2.61
CA ILE A 108 -4.42 18.38 2.44
C ILE A 108 -5.27 19.51 3.05
N ASP A 109 -4.69 20.27 3.94
CA ASP A 109 -5.32 21.46 4.54
C ASP A 109 -6.75 21.19 5.06
N ARG A 110 -6.94 20.13 5.84
CA ARG A 110 -8.23 19.72 6.42
C ARG A 110 -9.28 19.30 5.39
N THR A 111 -8.87 19.08 4.16
CA THR A 111 -9.70 18.52 3.09
C THR A 111 -9.23 17.10 2.79
N MET A 112 -10.13 16.14 2.91
CA MET A 112 -9.92 14.76 2.47
C MET A 112 -10.38 14.62 1.02
N TYR A 113 -9.46 14.38 0.12
CA TYR A 113 -9.73 13.95 -1.25
C TYR A 113 -9.88 12.43 -1.24
N TRP A 114 -10.94 11.92 -1.83
CA TRP A 114 -11.20 10.49 -1.95
C TRP A 114 -11.52 10.10 -3.38
N SER A 115 -11.11 8.91 -3.79
CA SER A 115 -11.38 8.40 -5.13
C SER A 115 -11.39 6.87 -5.16
N SER A 116 -12.20 6.35 -6.09
CA SER A 116 -12.25 4.95 -6.51
C SER A 116 -12.22 4.88 -8.04
N LYS A 117 -12.35 3.69 -8.60
CA LYS A 117 -12.54 3.51 -10.05
C LYS A 117 -13.82 4.16 -10.57
N SER A 118 -14.88 4.21 -9.76
CA SER A 118 -16.22 4.61 -10.17
C SER A 118 -16.62 6.01 -9.74
N ALA A 119 -16.06 6.52 -8.65
CA ALA A 119 -16.44 7.79 -8.05
C ALA A 119 -15.26 8.50 -7.41
N HIS A 120 -15.37 9.81 -7.24
CA HIS A 120 -14.42 10.63 -6.49
C HIS A 120 -15.13 11.86 -5.89
N GLY A 121 -14.50 12.49 -4.93
CA GLY A 121 -15.00 13.70 -4.28
C GLY A 121 -14.02 14.23 -3.25
N LYS A 122 -14.46 15.24 -2.51
CA LYS A 122 -13.71 15.80 -1.40
C LYS A 122 -14.61 16.07 -0.20
N ILE A 123 -14.10 15.84 1.01
CA ILE A 123 -14.80 16.06 2.26
C ILE A 123 -14.04 17.10 3.07
N ASP A 124 -14.74 18.15 3.51
CA ASP A 124 -14.27 19.04 4.53
C ASP A 124 -14.26 18.30 5.88
N LEU A 125 -13.08 18.12 6.48
CA LEU A 125 -12.91 17.35 7.72
C LEU A 125 -13.39 18.09 8.97
N ASP A 126 -13.61 19.39 8.90
CA ASP A 126 -14.15 20.17 10.02
C ASP A 126 -15.69 20.11 10.07
N GLN A 127 -16.31 20.06 8.90
CA GLN A 127 -17.76 20.08 8.77
C GLN A 127 -18.35 18.70 8.44
N ASN A 128 -17.53 17.73 8.00
CA ASN A 128 -17.94 16.44 7.47
C ASN A 128 -18.93 16.57 6.29
N VAL A 129 -18.69 17.53 5.39
CA VAL A 129 -19.49 17.78 4.22
C VAL A 129 -18.78 17.38 2.96
N ASN A 130 -19.44 16.53 2.14
CA ASN A 130 -18.92 16.12 0.84
C ASN A 130 -19.23 17.17 -0.23
N SER A 131 -18.31 17.35 -1.16
CA SER A 131 -18.47 18.18 -2.35
C SER A 131 -17.79 17.53 -3.55
N ASP A 132 -18.15 17.98 -4.74
CA ASP A 132 -17.53 17.52 -5.98
C ASP A 132 -16.05 17.91 -6.03
N TRP A 133 -15.24 17.03 -6.58
CA TRP A 133 -13.84 17.28 -6.82
C TRP A 133 -13.63 17.81 -8.24
N GLY A 134 -13.44 19.12 -8.35
CA GLY A 134 -13.36 19.85 -9.59
C GLY A 134 -14.67 20.55 -9.97
N THR A 135 -14.55 21.66 -10.64
CA THR A 135 -15.69 22.55 -10.99
C THR A 135 -15.80 22.84 -12.48
N LEU A 136 -14.93 22.23 -13.29
CA LEU A 136 -14.94 22.43 -14.73
C LEU A 136 -15.96 21.53 -15.41
N ASN A 137 -16.44 21.96 -16.58
CA ASN A 137 -17.24 21.11 -17.47
C ASN A 137 -16.36 19.99 -18.10
N GLU A 138 -16.97 19.03 -18.77
CA GLU A 138 -16.27 17.90 -19.40
C GLU A 138 -15.27 18.30 -20.48
N GLN A 139 -15.48 19.43 -21.18
CA GLN A 139 -14.58 19.95 -22.20
C GLN A 139 -13.29 20.50 -21.61
N GLY A 140 -13.32 20.90 -20.33
CA GLY A 140 -12.22 21.58 -19.67
C GLY A 140 -12.08 23.04 -20.11
N VAL A 141 -11.03 23.68 -19.65
CA VAL A 141 -10.72 25.09 -19.97
C VAL A 141 -9.29 25.21 -20.46
N TRP A 142 -9.12 25.84 -21.61
CA TRP A 142 -7.80 26.24 -22.08
C TRP A 142 -7.32 27.44 -21.26
N TRP A 143 -6.22 27.28 -20.58
CA TRP A 143 -5.51 28.36 -19.90
C TRP A 143 -4.23 28.69 -20.67
N SER A 144 -4.05 29.98 -20.98
CA SER A 144 -2.83 30.48 -21.62
C SER A 144 -2.18 31.52 -20.70
N PRO A 145 -0.86 31.53 -20.55
CA PRO A 145 -0.16 32.59 -19.83
C PRO A 145 -0.16 33.95 -20.59
N VAL A 146 -0.55 33.97 -21.86
CA VAL A 146 -0.61 35.18 -22.69
C VAL A 146 -2.03 35.73 -22.63
N LEU A 147 -2.17 36.96 -22.15
CA LEU A 147 -3.45 37.62 -21.87
C LEU A 147 -4.12 38.26 -23.12
N GLU A 148 -3.52 38.18 -24.30
CA GLU A 148 -4.07 38.78 -25.52
C GLU A 148 -4.96 37.78 -26.27
N PRO A 149 -6.26 38.08 -26.49
CA PRO A 149 -7.21 37.20 -27.16
C PRO A 149 -6.95 36.94 -28.62
N SER A 150 -6.04 37.71 -29.26
CA SER A 150 -5.80 37.71 -30.72
C SER A 150 -4.65 36.80 -31.16
N ASP A 151 -3.89 36.24 -30.24
CA ASP A 151 -2.68 35.49 -30.59
C ASP A 151 -2.96 33.98 -30.71
N THR A 152 -3.00 33.49 -31.94
CA THR A 152 -2.94 32.05 -32.25
C THR A 152 -1.67 31.37 -31.69
N LEU A 153 -0.62 32.13 -31.39
CA LEU A 153 0.58 31.73 -30.67
C LEU A 153 0.32 31.49 -29.17
N GLY A 154 -0.76 32.02 -28.60
CA GLY A 154 -1.15 31.77 -27.18
C GLY A 154 -1.48 30.31 -26.86
N GLN A 155 -1.70 29.48 -27.87
CA GLN A 155 -1.84 28.04 -27.71
C GLN A 155 -0.49 27.31 -27.52
N VAL A 156 0.62 27.96 -27.92
CA VAL A 156 1.97 27.41 -27.71
C VAL A 156 2.38 27.66 -26.26
N GLY A 157 2.28 26.65 -25.42
CA GLY A 157 2.53 26.76 -23.99
C GLY A 157 1.26 26.79 -23.14
N GLY A 158 0.09 26.83 -23.73
CA GLY A 158 -1.19 26.70 -23.06
C GLY A 158 -1.36 25.33 -22.39
N LYS A 159 -2.28 25.27 -21.42
CA LYS A 159 -2.68 24.06 -20.69
C LYS A 159 -4.15 23.78 -20.92
N LEU A 160 -4.49 22.54 -21.16
CA LEU A 160 -5.88 22.11 -21.12
C LEU A 160 -6.22 21.63 -19.72
N LEU A 161 -6.78 22.50 -18.90
CA LEU A 161 -7.20 22.17 -17.56
C LEU A 161 -8.51 21.38 -17.58
N ARG A 162 -8.51 20.27 -16.88
CA ARG A 162 -9.67 19.40 -16.64
C ARG A 162 -9.79 19.07 -15.17
N ASN A 163 -10.96 18.59 -14.78
CA ASN A 163 -11.13 17.99 -13.46
C ASN A 163 -10.22 16.78 -13.32
N PRO A 164 -9.72 16.48 -12.11
CA PRO A 164 -8.96 15.27 -11.84
C PRO A 164 -9.76 14.01 -12.25
N PRO A 165 -9.13 13.04 -12.89
CA PRO A 165 -9.81 11.80 -13.23
C PRO A 165 -10.06 10.97 -11.96
N LYS A 166 -11.01 10.04 -12.03
CA LYS A 166 -11.18 8.99 -11.04
C LYS A 166 -9.90 8.17 -10.95
N ALA A 167 -9.57 7.69 -9.75
CA ALA A 167 -8.34 6.96 -9.51
C ALA A 167 -8.54 5.84 -8.50
N GLU A 168 -7.84 4.73 -8.70
CA GLU A 168 -7.83 3.62 -7.77
C GLU A 168 -6.79 3.83 -6.65
N PHE A 169 -5.68 4.50 -6.97
CA PHE A 169 -4.65 4.86 -6.01
C PHE A 169 -4.35 6.34 -6.10
N MET A 170 -4.20 6.95 -4.93
CA MET A 170 -3.83 8.36 -4.81
C MET A 170 -2.73 8.53 -3.78
N VAL A 171 -1.81 9.44 -4.06
CA VAL A 171 -0.79 9.87 -3.10
C VAL A 171 -0.50 11.35 -3.28
N TYR A 172 -0.09 12.01 -2.19
CA TYR A 172 0.35 13.41 -2.22
C TYR A 172 1.88 13.47 -2.16
N HIS A 173 2.47 14.22 -3.08
CA HIS A 173 3.91 14.47 -3.08
C HIS A 173 4.22 15.81 -3.73
N ASN A 174 5.08 16.59 -3.10
CA ASN A 174 5.62 17.86 -3.64
C ASN A 174 4.54 18.78 -4.24
N GLY A 175 3.46 19.04 -3.48
CA GLY A 175 2.42 19.99 -3.87
C GLY A 175 1.46 19.50 -4.96
N ARG A 176 1.44 18.20 -5.25
CA ARG A 176 0.55 17.56 -6.24
C ARG A 176 -0.10 16.31 -5.66
N ILE A 177 -1.32 16.04 -6.09
CA ILE A 177 -1.95 14.72 -5.92
C ILE A 177 -1.67 13.91 -7.19
N TYR A 178 -1.10 12.73 -7.02
CA TYR A 178 -0.91 11.76 -8.07
C TYR A 178 -2.06 10.77 -8.04
N LEU A 179 -2.64 10.51 -9.20
CA LEU A 179 -3.84 9.69 -9.39
C LEU A 179 -3.53 8.56 -10.35
N ALA A 180 -3.66 7.33 -9.91
CA ALA A 180 -3.43 6.17 -10.77
C ALA A 180 -4.72 5.43 -11.06
N LEU A 181 -4.94 5.16 -12.34
CA LEU A 181 -6.01 4.31 -12.84
C LEU A 181 -5.47 3.44 -13.98
N ASP A 182 -5.71 2.14 -13.89
CA ASP A 182 -5.23 1.14 -14.84
C ASP A 182 -3.72 1.24 -15.09
N LYS A 183 -3.30 1.79 -16.23
CA LYS A 183 -1.89 1.94 -16.64
C LYS A 183 -1.40 3.38 -16.61
N MET A 184 -2.20 4.30 -16.13
CA MET A 184 -1.90 5.73 -16.19
C MET A 184 -1.78 6.35 -14.81
N ILE A 185 -0.81 7.24 -14.67
CA ILE A 185 -0.72 8.17 -13.54
C ILE A 185 -0.94 9.57 -14.08
N TRP A 186 -1.86 10.28 -13.44
CA TRP A 186 -2.09 11.71 -13.62
C TRP A 186 -1.51 12.46 -12.42
N ALA A 187 -1.14 13.73 -12.61
CA ALA A 187 -0.80 14.61 -11.51
C ALA A 187 -1.63 15.88 -11.60
N THR A 188 -2.10 16.35 -10.44
CA THR A 188 -2.76 17.66 -10.38
C THR A 188 -1.78 18.79 -10.66
N GLU A 189 -2.29 19.98 -10.96
CA GLU A 189 -1.47 21.19 -11.02
C GLU A 189 -0.84 21.50 -9.65
N LEU A 190 0.33 22.12 -9.67
CA LEU A 190 1.08 22.43 -8.45
C LEU A 190 0.25 23.36 -7.55
N PHE A 191 -0.04 22.89 -6.31
CA PHE A 191 -0.88 23.57 -5.33
C PHE A 191 -2.30 23.93 -5.80
N LYS A 192 -2.77 23.29 -6.90
CA LYS A 192 -4.14 23.44 -7.44
C LYS A 192 -4.73 22.06 -7.67
N TYR A 193 -5.23 21.47 -6.60
CA TYR A 193 -5.59 20.06 -6.55
C TYR A 193 -6.88 19.73 -7.32
N ASP A 194 -7.66 20.74 -7.68
CA ASP A 194 -8.92 20.57 -8.44
C ASP A 194 -8.71 20.50 -9.95
N TYR A 195 -7.47 20.57 -10.45
CA TYR A 195 -7.17 20.60 -11.88
C TYR A 195 -6.00 19.70 -12.26
N VAL A 196 -6.11 19.10 -13.46
CA VAL A 196 -5.01 18.43 -14.17
C VAL A 196 -4.79 19.08 -15.54
N ASP A 197 -3.55 19.18 -16.00
CA ASP A 197 -3.27 19.54 -17.40
C ASP A 197 -3.35 18.27 -18.26
N ALA A 198 -4.44 18.11 -18.99
CA ALA A 198 -4.69 16.93 -19.80
C ALA A 198 -3.67 16.72 -20.94
N THR A 199 -2.85 17.72 -21.25
CA THR A 199 -1.86 17.64 -22.32
C THR A 199 -0.49 17.17 -21.88
N ARG A 200 -0.14 17.31 -20.58
CA ARG A 200 1.24 17.12 -20.11
C ARG A 200 1.37 16.37 -18.78
N THR A 201 0.34 16.37 -17.93
CA THR A 201 0.47 15.82 -16.58
C THR A 201 -0.04 14.39 -16.50
N TYR A 202 0.45 13.52 -17.38
CA TYR A 202 0.19 12.09 -17.33
C TYR A 202 1.45 11.27 -17.64
N MET A 203 1.49 10.05 -17.14
CA MET A 203 2.54 9.07 -17.39
C MET A 203 1.89 7.70 -17.62
N MET A 204 2.36 6.97 -18.65
CA MET A 204 1.87 5.62 -18.96
C MET A 204 2.87 4.56 -18.55
N PHE A 205 2.36 3.43 -18.10
CA PHE A 205 3.08 2.19 -17.80
C PHE A 205 2.66 1.09 -18.77
N GLU A 206 3.52 0.10 -18.92
CA GLU A 206 3.23 -1.07 -19.79
C GLU A 206 2.16 -1.97 -19.19
N ASP A 207 2.15 -2.07 -17.86
CA ASP A 207 1.28 -2.96 -17.09
C ASP A 207 0.38 -2.17 -16.13
N GLY A 208 -0.71 -2.82 -15.69
CA GLY A 208 -1.63 -2.25 -14.72
C GLY A 208 -0.92 -1.89 -13.41
N ILE A 209 -1.23 -0.71 -12.87
CA ILE A 209 -0.71 -0.21 -11.62
C ILE A 209 -1.42 -0.94 -10.49
N THR A 210 -0.66 -1.45 -9.54
CA THR A 210 -1.14 -2.24 -8.39
C THR A 210 -1.00 -1.50 -7.07
N GLY A 211 -0.29 -0.37 -7.05
CA GLY A 211 -0.13 0.47 -5.88
C GLY A 211 0.78 1.65 -6.12
N MET A 212 0.66 2.65 -5.26
CA MET A 212 1.57 3.80 -5.18
C MET A 212 1.85 4.13 -3.73
N ALA A 213 3.09 4.53 -3.45
CA ALA A 213 3.49 5.04 -2.15
C ALA A 213 4.58 6.10 -2.30
N VAL A 214 4.66 7.00 -1.32
CA VAL A 214 5.56 8.16 -1.33
C VAL A 214 6.73 7.91 -0.40
N VAL A 215 7.92 8.29 -0.86
CA VAL A 215 9.10 8.52 -0.03
C VAL A 215 9.55 9.97 -0.18
N SER A 216 10.51 10.42 0.61
CA SER A 216 10.84 11.85 0.70
C SER A 216 11.26 12.48 -0.63
N ASP A 217 11.86 11.74 -1.53
CA ASP A 217 12.43 12.21 -2.79
C ASP A 217 11.79 11.60 -4.04
N GLY A 218 10.69 10.85 -3.89
CA GLY A 218 10.02 10.24 -5.03
C GLY A 218 8.82 9.36 -4.69
N LEU A 219 8.43 8.60 -5.68
CA LEU A 219 7.26 7.71 -5.65
C LEU A 219 7.68 6.29 -5.99
N TYR A 220 7.21 5.33 -5.22
CA TYR A 220 7.19 3.94 -5.64
C TYR A 220 5.86 3.63 -6.33
N VAL A 221 5.95 2.97 -7.47
CA VAL A 221 4.81 2.52 -8.26
C VAL A 221 4.92 1.03 -8.48
N GLY A 222 3.99 0.28 -7.91
CA GLY A 222 3.85 -1.14 -8.18
C GLY A 222 3.05 -1.39 -9.43
N THR A 223 3.46 -2.38 -10.21
CA THR A 223 2.69 -2.86 -11.36
C THR A 223 2.54 -4.39 -11.30
N ALA A 224 1.77 -4.92 -12.24
CA ALA A 224 1.58 -6.36 -12.37
C ALA A 224 2.87 -7.15 -12.73
N ARG A 225 3.98 -6.47 -13.02
CA ARG A 225 5.28 -7.11 -13.30
C ARG A 225 6.44 -6.58 -12.47
N ASN A 226 6.44 -5.28 -12.20
CA ASN A 226 7.61 -4.61 -11.64
C ASN A 226 7.20 -3.64 -10.53
N ALA A 227 8.16 -3.30 -9.69
CA ALA A 227 8.13 -2.08 -8.89
C ALA A 227 9.08 -1.04 -9.51
N TYR A 228 8.61 0.18 -9.64
CA TYR A 228 9.35 1.32 -10.16
C TYR A 228 9.56 2.36 -9.08
N PHE A 229 10.67 3.07 -9.16
CA PHE A 229 10.90 4.31 -8.43
C PHE A 229 10.89 5.47 -9.41
N LEU A 230 10.11 6.48 -9.11
CA LEU A 230 9.99 7.71 -9.88
C LEU A 230 10.58 8.86 -9.08
N SER A 231 11.54 9.56 -9.66
CA SER A 231 12.19 10.73 -9.02
C SER A 231 12.23 11.92 -9.94
N GLY A 232 12.25 13.11 -9.36
CA GLY A 232 12.28 14.37 -10.09
C GLY A 232 10.93 15.04 -10.23
N GLU A 233 10.87 16.10 -11.03
CA GLU A 233 9.66 16.87 -11.29
C GLU A 233 8.75 16.14 -12.28
N PHE A 234 7.44 16.18 -12.06
CA PHE A 234 6.48 15.57 -12.97
C PHE A 234 6.62 16.11 -14.40
N GLY A 235 6.57 15.21 -15.37
CA GLY A 235 6.86 15.51 -16.79
C GLY A 235 8.33 15.33 -17.17
N LYS A 236 9.24 15.28 -16.20
CA LYS A 236 10.67 14.99 -16.37
C LYS A 236 11.16 13.89 -15.43
N MET A 237 10.24 13.18 -14.78
CA MET A 237 10.57 12.13 -13.84
C MET A 237 11.43 11.03 -14.49
N GLN A 238 12.47 10.65 -13.80
CA GLN A 238 13.23 9.45 -14.11
C GLN A 238 12.49 8.24 -13.54
N ARG A 239 12.38 7.19 -14.35
CA ARG A 239 11.76 5.92 -13.98
C ARG A 239 12.81 4.83 -13.93
N VAL A 240 12.99 4.25 -12.75
CA VAL A 240 13.95 3.17 -12.52
C VAL A 240 13.18 1.93 -12.03
N VAL A 241 13.47 0.77 -12.64
CA VAL A 241 12.96 -0.51 -12.15
C VAL A 241 13.74 -0.87 -10.90
N THR A 242 13.08 -0.98 -9.76
CA THR A 242 13.70 -1.37 -8.50
C THR A 242 13.55 -2.87 -8.23
N ASN A 243 12.42 -3.45 -8.60
CA ASN A 243 12.14 -4.86 -8.42
C ASN A 243 11.40 -5.40 -9.65
N SER A 244 11.86 -6.54 -10.18
CA SER A 244 11.26 -7.21 -11.35
C SER A 244 10.22 -8.26 -10.98
N ASN A 245 9.57 -8.12 -9.82
CA ASN A 245 8.50 -9.02 -9.39
C ASN A 245 7.17 -8.27 -9.29
N PRO A 246 6.05 -8.95 -9.58
CA PRO A 246 4.73 -8.39 -9.41
C PRO A 246 4.51 -7.88 -7.99
N VAL A 247 4.06 -6.63 -7.87
CA VAL A 247 3.61 -6.08 -6.59
C VAL A 247 2.16 -6.47 -6.37
N ILE A 248 1.86 -7.09 -5.25
CA ILE A 248 0.50 -7.49 -4.90
C ILE A 248 -0.33 -6.22 -4.65
N LYS A 249 -1.43 -6.11 -5.38
CA LYS A 249 -2.28 -4.93 -5.39
C LYS A 249 -2.80 -4.58 -3.99
N GLY A 250 -2.69 -3.30 -3.60
CA GLY A 250 -3.19 -2.77 -2.33
C GLY A 250 -2.30 -3.05 -1.11
N THR A 251 -1.06 -3.53 -1.31
CA THR A 251 -0.14 -3.86 -0.20
C THR A 251 0.92 -2.80 0.07
N MET A 252 0.98 -1.72 -0.71
CA MET A 252 1.91 -0.63 -0.45
C MET A 252 1.44 0.24 0.71
N VAL A 253 2.24 0.33 1.76
CA VAL A 253 1.94 1.12 2.96
C VAL A 253 3.18 1.87 3.43
N PRO A 254 3.04 3.08 4.01
CA PRO A 254 4.13 3.76 4.68
C PRO A 254 4.71 2.88 5.80
N ALA A 255 6.02 2.97 6.01
CA ALA A 255 6.72 2.25 7.05
C ALA A 255 7.50 3.22 7.95
N VAL A 256 7.76 2.80 9.18
CA VAL A 256 8.58 3.57 10.12
C VAL A 256 10.04 3.22 9.86
N LEU A 257 10.87 4.23 9.59
CA LEU A 257 12.28 4.02 9.23
C LEU A 257 13.08 3.34 10.34
N ASP A 258 12.80 3.68 11.59
CA ASP A 258 13.49 3.15 12.78
C ASP A 258 13.27 1.63 12.97
N ASP A 259 12.28 1.05 12.29
CA ASP A 259 12.05 -0.40 12.31
C ASP A 259 13.07 -1.17 11.45
N TYR A 260 13.93 -0.48 10.71
CA TYR A 260 14.95 -1.05 9.82
C TYR A 260 16.34 -0.59 10.22
N PRO A 261 17.05 -1.28 11.15
CA PRO A 261 18.37 -0.88 11.63
C PRO A 261 19.42 -0.75 10.52
N GLU A 262 19.26 -1.53 9.45
CA GLU A 262 20.15 -1.52 8.28
C GLU A 262 19.68 -0.58 7.16
N HIS A 263 18.85 0.42 7.48
CA HIS A 263 18.43 1.38 6.46
C HIS A 263 19.61 2.19 5.93
N PRO A 264 19.57 2.68 4.67
CA PRO A 264 20.59 3.55 4.13
C PRO A 264 20.77 4.81 4.98
N ILE A 265 22.00 5.24 5.21
CA ILE A 265 22.36 6.40 6.08
C ILE A 265 21.59 7.69 5.70
N HIS A 266 21.21 7.82 4.43
CA HIS A 266 20.50 9.00 3.93
C HIS A 266 19.00 8.80 3.78
N ALA A 267 18.46 7.63 4.14
CA ALA A 267 17.02 7.40 4.12
C ALA A 267 16.33 8.27 5.18
N ARG A 268 15.19 8.84 4.81
CA ARG A 268 14.32 9.62 5.70
C ARG A 268 12.95 8.99 5.85
N THR A 269 12.57 8.22 4.84
CA THR A 269 11.27 7.56 4.77
C THR A 269 11.41 6.15 4.24
N ALA A 270 10.46 5.32 4.58
CA ALA A 270 10.39 3.94 4.10
C ALA A 270 8.94 3.57 3.74
N ILE A 271 8.81 2.62 2.85
CA ILE A 271 7.52 1.98 2.51
C ILE A 271 7.67 0.47 2.52
N ASN A 272 6.60 -0.22 2.86
CA ASN A 272 6.49 -1.67 2.71
C ASN A 272 5.57 -2.03 1.56
N PHE A 273 5.90 -3.11 0.86
CA PHE A 273 5.03 -3.70 -0.14
C PHE A 273 5.31 -5.21 -0.28
N ALA A 274 4.26 -5.96 -0.54
CA ALA A 274 4.39 -7.38 -0.79
C ALA A 274 4.54 -7.66 -2.30
N THR A 275 5.46 -8.55 -2.62
CA THR A 275 5.63 -9.14 -3.96
C THR A 275 5.41 -10.63 -3.88
N THR A 276 5.29 -11.31 -5.02
CA THR A 276 5.19 -12.78 -5.04
C THR A 276 6.43 -13.47 -4.47
N GLN A 277 7.57 -12.77 -4.37
CA GLN A 277 8.83 -13.31 -3.83
C GLN A 277 9.17 -12.80 -2.43
N GLY A 278 8.24 -12.19 -1.75
CA GLY A 278 8.43 -11.77 -0.37
C GLY A 278 8.02 -10.35 -0.06
N LEU A 279 8.23 -9.96 1.20
CA LEU A 279 8.04 -8.60 1.68
C LEU A 279 9.25 -7.75 1.31
N CYS A 280 8.99 -6.62 0.69
CA CYS A 280 10.00 -5.65 0.34
C CYS A 280 9.83 -4.37 1.16
N VAL A 281 10.94 -3.72 1.47
CA VAL A 281 11.00 -2.35 1.96
C VAL A 281 11.68 -1.48 0.90
N GLY A 282 11.07 -0.35 0.58
CA GLY A 282 11.62 0.67 -0.30
C GLY A 282 11.99 1.90 0.51
N PHE A 283 13.15 2.48 0.21
CA PHE A 283 13.69 3.68 0.83
C PHE A 283 13.81 4.81 -0.20
N ASP A 284 14.20 5.98 0.26
CA ASP A 284 14.58 7.08 -0.61
C ASP A 284 15.62 6.64 -1.66
N ARG A 285 15.68 7.37 -2.78
CA ARG A 285 16.57 7.11 -3.94
C ARG A 285 16.32 5.79 -4.66
N GLY A 286 15.16 5.16 -4.47
CA GLY A 286 14.84 3.90 -5.12
C GLY A 286 15.61 2.69 -4.57
N ILE A 287 16.26 2.84 -3.42
CA ILE A 287 16.92 1.72 -2.75
C ILE A 287 15.83 0.82 -2.16
N TYR A 288 15.91 -0.47 -2.43
CA TYR A 288 14.97 -1.43 -1.85
C TYR A 288 15.69 -2.68 -1.33
N LYS A 289 15.06 -3.36 -0.39
CA LYS A 289 15.50 -4.66 0.16
C LYS A 289 14.31 -5.61 0.21
N ASN A 290 14.51 -6.87 -0.21
CA ASN A 290 13.53 -7.92 0.05
C ASN A 290 13.88 -8.54 1.42
N LEU A 291 12.96 -8.42 2.37
CA LEU A 291 13.18 -8.80 3.77
C LEU A 291 13.02 -10.32 3.99
N THR A 292 12.29 -11.01 3.11
CA THR A 292 11.92 -12.40 3.30
C THR A 292 12.35 -13.34 2.19
N GLN A 293 13.16 -12.85 1.25
CA GLN A 293 13.53 -13.58 0.04
C GLN A 293 14.01 -15.02 0.29
N GLU A 294 14.78 -15.23 1.35
CA GLU A 294 15.38 -16.52 1.69
C GLU A 294 14.46 -17.44 2.49
N HIS A 295 13.41 -16.87 3.10
CA HIS A 295 12.60 -17.59 4.08
C HIS A 295 11.14 -17.74 3.67
N PHE A 296 10.55 -16.69 3.09
CA PHE A 296 9.11 -16.69 2.86
C PHE A 296 8.71 -15.99 1.56
N TRP A 297 7.96 -16.70 0.74
CA TRP A 297 7.31 -16.17 -0.46
C TRP A 297 5.80 -16.13 -0.24
N PHE A 298 5.20 -15.04 -0.67
CA PHE A 298 3.74 -14.92 -0.64
C PHE A 298 3.11 -15.76 -1.75
N PRO A 299 2.00 -16.40 -1.46
CA PRO A 299 1.25 -17.07 -2.51
C PRO A 299 0.76 -16.06 -3.55
N PRO A 300 0.59 -16.44 -4.82
CA PRO A 300 0.01 -15.58 -5.84
C PRO A 300 -1.35 -15.03 -5.38
N ALA A 301 -1.53 -13.71 -5.46
CA ALA A 301 -2.75 -13.05 -5.06
C ALA A 301 -3.12 -11.98 -6.08
N GLU A 302 -4.42 -11.81 -6.34
CA GLU A 302 -4.93 -10.75 -7.22
C GLU A 302 -4.88 -9.38 -6.54
N SER A 303 -5.16 -9.36 -5.25
CA SER A 303 -5.17 -8.15 -4.43
C SER A 303 -4.94 -8.49 -2.97
N GLY A 304 -4.65 -7.48 -2.19
CA GLY A 304 -4.53 -7.57 -0.75
C GLY A 304 -4.87 -6.25 -0.09
N SER A 305 -4.82 -6.25 1.21
CA SER A 305 -4.84 -5.06 2.05
C SER A 305 -3.73 -5.22 3.08
N ALA A 306 -3.01 -4.15 3.34
CA ALA A 306 -1.92 -4.18 4.31
C ALA A 306 -1.99 -2.97 5.25
N THR A 307 -1.45 -3.14 6.43
CA THR A 307 -1.31 -2.09 7.44
C THR A 307 -0.11 -2.36 8.32
N ILE A 308 0.41 -1.32 8.94
CA ILE A 308 1.43 -1.45 9.99
C ILE A 308 0.72 -1.39 11.34
N ARG A 309 0.98 -2.37 12.19
CA ARG A 309 0.55 -2.40 13.58
C ARG A 309 1.76 -2.19 14.47
N GLN A 310 1.64 -1.26 15.41
CA GLN A 310 2.60 -1.08 16.49
C GLN A 310 1.90 -1.40 17.80
N GLN A 311 2.37 -2.41 18.50
CA GLN A 311 1.81 -2.82 19.77
C GLN A 311 2.90 -3.44 20.64
N ASP A 312 2.93 -3.05 21.94
CA ASP A 312 3.86 -3.60 22.94
C ASP A 312 5.35 -3.50 22.50
N GLY A 313 5.72 -2.40 21.79
CA GLY A 313 7.08 -2.20 21.25
C GLY A 313 7.42 -3.04 20.01
N ILE A 314 6.44 -3.76 19.46
CA ILE A 314 6.61 -4.58 18.27
C ILE A 314 5.91 -3.91 17.09
N THR A 315 6.63 -3.72 15.99
CA THR A 315 6.06 -3.26 14.71
C THR A 315 5.85 -4.47 13.82
N GLN A 316 4.63 -4.60 13.28
CA GLN A 316 4.22 -5.71 12.44
C GLN A 316 3.60 -5.20 11.15
N PHE A 317 4.02 -5.78 10.03
CA PHE A 317 3.32 -5.66 8.76
C PHE A 317 2.21 -6.72 8.72
N LEU A 318 0.96 -6.28 8.76
CA LEU A 318 -0.20 -7.15 8.64
C LEU A 318 -0.75 -7.05 7.23
N SER A 319 -0.97 -8.19 6.59
CA SER A 319 -1.59 -8.23 5.27
C SER A 319 -2.59 -9.36 5.15
N VAL A 320 -3.63 -9.11 4.35
CA VAL A 320 -4.63 -10.09 3.96
C VAL A 320 -4.64 -10.15 2.46
N PHE A 321 -4.58 -11.34 1.89
CA PHE A 321 -4.54 -11.54 0.45
C PHE A 321 -5.82 -12.20 -0.05
N ARG A 322 -6.30 -11.73 -1.20
CA ARG A 322 -7.37 -12.35 -1.97
C ARG A 322 -6.75 -13.14 -3.12
N HIS A 323 -6.94 -14.45 -3.10
CA HIS A 323 -6.56 -15.32 -4.20
C HIS A 323 -7.64 -15.29 -5.29
N GLY A 324 -7.23 -15.14 -6.55
CA GLY A 324 -8.10 -15.30 -7.69
C GLY A 324 -8.42 -16.78 -7.88
N GLY A 325 -9.67 -17.08 -7.74
CA GLY A 325 -10.23 -18.40 -7.98
C GLY A 325 -11.67 -18.44 -7.46
N THR A 326 -12.56 -19.09 -8.15
CA THR A 326 -13.87 -19.45 -7.58
C THR A 326 -13.58 -20.25 -6.32
N PRO A 327 -14.04 -19.87 -5.13
CA PRO A 327 -13.88 -20.71 -3.97
C PRO A 327 -14.47 -22.07 -4.32
N ALA A 328 -13.66 -23.11 -4.28
CA ALA A 328 -14.20 -24.46 -4.37
C ALA A 328 -15.31 -24.54 -3.31
N SER A 329 -16.48 -25.03 -3.68
CA SER A 329 -17.61 -25.17 -2.77
C SER A 329 -17.14 -25.97 -1.55
N GLY A 330 -16.89 -25.28 -0.43
CA GLY A 330 -16.27 -25.87 0.75
C GLY A 330 -15.06 -25.10 1.30
N ALA A 331 -14.66 -23.98 0.68
CA ALA A 331 -13.65 -23.08 1.24
C ALA A 331 -14.05 -22.62 2.63
N ARG A 332 -13.35 -23.08 3.64
CA ARG A 332 -13.54 -22.67 5.05
C ARG A 332 -12.89 -21.32 5.25
N ILE A 333 -13.35 -20.59 6.27
CA ILE A 333 -12.81 -19.30 6.75
C ILE A 333 -11.26 -19.31 6.98
N GLY A 334 -10.56 -20.40 6.73
CA GLY A 334 -9.11 -20.59 6.88
C GLY A 334 -8.28 -20.32 5.62
N ASP A 335 -8.87 -19.97 4.49
CA ASP A 335 -8.13 -19.73 3.23
C ASP A 335 -7.54 -18.32 3.12
N TYR A 336 -7.66 -17.51 4.18
CA TYR A 336 -6.99 -16.22 4.29
C TYR A 336 -5.63 -16.42 4.96
N VAL A 337 -4.56 -16.30 4.19
CA VAL A 337 -3.20 -16.29 4.75
C VAL A 337 -2.95 -14.90 5.33
N ASP A 338 -3.07 -14.76 6.63
CA ASP A 338 -2.52 -13.61 7.35
C ASP A 338 -0.99 -13.78 7.38
N ALA A 339 -0.29 -13.05 6.53
CA ALA A 339 1.16 -12.98 6.61
C ALA A 339 1.56 -11.90 7.61
N GLU A 340 2.04 -12.32 8.76
CA GLU A 340 2.64 -11.44 9.76
C GLU A 340 4.16 -11.50 9.63
N ILE A 341 4.80 -10.35 9.38
CA ILE A 341 6.25 -10.27 9.27
C ILE A 341 6.74 -9.25 10.27
N ARG A 342 7.64 -9.69 11.13
CA ARG A 342 8.19 -8.91 12.24
C ARG A 342 9.49 -8.20 11.85
N ARG A 343 9.85 -7.25 12.72
CA ARG A 343 11.13 -6.57 12.77
C ARG A 343 12.27 -7.58 12.60
N PHE A 344 13.02 -7.48 11.53
CA PHE A 344 14.30 -8.15 11.41
C PHE A 344 15.34 -7.33 12.18
N GLN A 345 15.66 -7.75 13.39
CA GLN A 345 16.90 -7.31 14.04
C GLN A 345 18.01 -8.10 13.37
N GLY A 346 18.83 -7.43 12.57
CA GLY A 346 20.09 -7.98 12.11
C GLY A 346 21.00 -8.24 13.33
N GLU A 347 21.63 -9.40 13.38
CA GLU A 347 22.81 -9.62 14.19
C GLU A 347 24.01 -8.91 13.56
#